data_48d00753b1a8ffa28a4bb10bdd7caf49
#
_entry.id   48d00753b1a8ffa28a4bb10bdd7caf49
#
_cell.length_a   1.000
_cell.length_b   1.000
_cell.length_c   1.000
_cell.angle_alpha   90.00
_cell.angle_beta   90.00
_cell.angle_gamma   90.00
#
_symmetry.space_group_name_H-M   'P 1'
#
loop_
_entity.id
_entity.type
_entity.pdbx_description
1 polymer ?
#
loop_
_entity_poly.entity_id
_entity_poly.type
_entity_poly.pdbx_seq_one_letter_code
_entity_poly.pdbx_strand_id
1 'polypeptide(L)'
;MILVTGGLGFIGSHIALSLMAHGQEVIIVDNLSNASLQTLERLEFISGMYVPFVKIDIRNTPALNKVFEQYSVEAVIHAAGFKSIEESALKPLEYYNDNVSCIMSLLRAMQRTGVRTLIHLSSLAVYGQSSSTLSEEMPFNYSYPNPYIKSQQMAEEIIRDTALTDSEWKIAILRLSNIAGAFEHAVLGEFVAPLPKNIIPLALQAAAKQRDYIELRQQAHTLDRTVERSFLHVLD
;
A
#
# COMPACT_ATOMS: atom_id res chain seq x y z
N MET A 1 -10.26 -10.91 14.26
CA MET A 1 -10.17 -9.56 13.64
C MET A 1 -9.15 -9.57 12.50
N ILE A 2 -9.33 -8.73 11.48
CA ILE A 2 -8.36 -8.52 10.40
C ILE A 2 -7.55 -7.25 10.69
N LEU A 3 -6.23 -7.37 10.76
CA LEU A 3 -5.33 -6.23 10.92
C LEU A 3 -5.02 -5.61 9.56
N VAL A 4 -5.33 -4.32 9.38
CA VAL A 4 -4.96 -3.55 8.19
C VAL A 4 -3.85 -2.57 8.55
N THR A 5 -2.63 -2.82 8.10
CA THR A 5 -1.51 -1.88 8.28
C THR A 5 -1.53 -0.84 7.15
N GLY A 6 -1.24 0.42 7.47
CA GLY A 6 -1.45 1.52 6.53
C GLY A 6 -2.94 1.76 6.23
N GLY A 7 -3.81 1.37 7.19
CA GLY A 7 -5.26 1.36 7.01
C GLY A 7 -5.91 2.75 6.96
N LEU A 8 -5.18 3.83 7.26
CA LEU A 8 -5.63 5.20 7.06
C LEU A 8 -5.08 5.83 5.77
N GLY A 9 -4.26 5.10 5.03
CA GLY A 9 -3.84 5.47 3.67
C GLY A 9 -4.95 5.26 2.64
N PHE A 10 -4.72 5.70 1.40
CA PHE A 10 -5.73 5.65 0.33
C PHE A 10 -6.30 4.25 0.10
N ILE A 11 -5.44 3.27 -0.21
CA ILE A 11 -5.88 1.90 -0.51
C ILE A 11 -6.34 1.20 0.76
N GLY A 12 -5.56 1.30 1.85
CA GLY A 12 -5.86 0.63 3.12
C GLY A 12 -7.22 1.02 3.70
N SER A 13 -7.62 2.29 3.59
CA SER A 13 -8.91 2.75 4.10
C SER A 13 -10.11 2.19 3.30
N HIS A 14 -9.98 2.08 1.98
CA HIS A 14 -11.01 1.45 1.15
C HIS A 14 -11.12 -0.04 1.42
N ILE A 15 -9.99 -0.74 1.62
CA ILE A 15 -9.98 -2.15 2.04
C ILE A 15 -10.67 -2.31 3.40
N ALA A 16 -10.30 -1.48 4.39
CA ALA A 16 -10.92 -1.52 5.72
C ALA A 16 -12.45 -1.31 5.63
N LEU A 17 -12.89 -0.33 4.84
CA LEU A 17 -14.32 -0.08 4.61
C LEU A 17 -15.02 -1.27 3.96
N SER A 18 -14.42 -1.86 2.93
CA SER A 18 -14.97 -3.05 2.24
C SER A 18 -15.08 -4.25 3.18
N LEU A 19 -14.05 -4.51 4.01
CA LEU A 19 -14.10 -5.58 5.00
C LEU A 19 -15.23 -5.39 6.00
N MET A 20 -15.40 -4.17 6.54
CA MET A 20 -16.47 -3.85 7.47
C MET A 20 -17.85 -4.00 6.82
N ALA A 21 -18.01 -3.58 5.56
CA ALA A 21 -19.26 -3.76 4.82
C ALA A 21 -19.63 -5.25 4.61
N HIS A 22 -18.61 -6.15 4.63
CA HIS A 22 -18.81 -7.59 4.60
C HIS A 22 -18.86 -8.25 6.00
N GLY A 23 -19.06 -7.46 7.05
CA GLY A 23 -19.21 -7.95 8.41
C GLY A 23 -17.92 -8.43 9.09
N GLN A 24 -16.75 -8.06 8.55
CA GLN A 24 -15.48 -8.40 9.15
C GLN A 24 -15.09 -7.37 10.22
N GLU A 25 -14.59 -7.85 11.35
CA GLU A 25 -13.99 -7.00 12.36
C GLU A 25 -12.59 -6.58 11.94
N VAL A 26 -12.34 -5.27 11.92
CA VAL A 26 -11.07 -4.67 11.47
C VAL A 26 -10.39 -3.95 12.62
N ILE A 27 -9.08 -4.05 12.69
CA ILE A 27 -8.19 -3.18 13.47
C ILE A 27 -7.22 -2.48 12.52
N ILE A 28 -7.08 -1.17 12.65
CA ILE A 28 -6.17 -0.37 11.82
C ILE A 28 -4.89 -0.03 12.60
N VAL A 29 -3.76 -0.21 11.95
CA VAL A 29 -2.45 0.29 12.40
C VAL A 29 -1.89 1.23 11.34
N ASP A 30 -1.51 2.44 11.76
CA ASP A 30 -0.91 3.45 10.90
C ASP A 30 -0.01 4.38 11.72
N ASN A 31 1.08 4.88 11.16
CA ASN A 31 1.94 5.85 11.84
C ASN A 31 1.62 7.31 11.50
N LEU A 32 0.65 7.52 10.60
CA LEU A 32 0.22 8.82 10.08
C LEU A 32 1.32 9.61 9.34
N SER A 33 2.34 8.94 8.82
CA SER A 33 3.39 9.61 8.04
C SER A 33 2.87 10.16 6.70
N ASN A 34 1.87 9.51 6.11
CA ASN A 34 1.25 9.86 4.83
C ASN A 34 -0.28 9.68 4.85
N ALA A 35 -0.88 9.77 6.03
CA ALA A 35 -2.31 9.61 6.25
C ALA A 35 -2.81 10.62 7.28
N SER A 36 -4.13 10.73 7.46
CA SER A 36 -4.77 11.67 8.38
C SER A 36 -5.79 10.97 9.27
N LEU A 37 -5.94 11.44 10.49
CA LEU A 37 -7.04 11.02 11.39
C LEU A 37 -8.42 11.33 10.81
N GLN A 38 -8.54 12.32 9.93
CA GLN A 38 -9.80 12.57 9.22
C GLN A 38 -10.25 11.35 8.40
N THR A 39 -9.31 10.51 7.94
CA THR A 39 -9.68 9.26 7.26
C THR A 39 -10.38 8.29 8.22
N LEU A 40 -9.94 8.21 9.48
CA LEU A 40 -10.60 7.41 10.50
C LEU A 40 -12.04 7.92 10.78
N GLU A 41 -12.19 9.22 10.98
CA GLU A 41 -13.50 9.84 11.19
C GLU A 41 -14.46 9.56 10.01
N ARG A 42 -13.94 9.59 8.78
CA ARG A 42 -14.73 9.25 7.58
C ARG A 42 -15.10 7.76 7.51
N LEU A 43 -14.18 6.86 7.86
CA LEU A 43 -14.46 5.43 7.95
C LEU A 43 -15.57 5.15 8.97
N GLU A 44 -15.51 5.73 10.16
CA GLU A 44 -16.52 5.60 11.20
C GLU A 44 -17.86 6.19 10.76
N PHE A 45 -17.83 7.35 10.10
CA PHE A 45 -19.03 7.99 9.57
C PHE A 45 -19.73 7.14 8.49
N ILE A 46 -18.96 6.59 7.53
CA ILE A 46 -19.52 5.81 6.43
C ILE A 46 -20.01 4.44 6.91
N SER A 47 -19.24 3.78 7.77
CA SER A 47 -19.59 2.44 8.26
C SER A 47 -20.64 2.44 9.36
N GLY A 48 -20.81 3.58 10.06
CA GLY A 48 -21.63 3.67 11.26
C GLY A 48 -21.06 2.88 12.45
N MET A 49 -19.81 2.45 12.39
CA MET A 49 -19.16 1.60 13.40
C MET A 49 -17.91 2.28 13.96
N TYR A 50 -17.61 1.99 15.23
CA TYR A 50 -16.31 2.33 15.80
C TYR A 50 -15.22 1.47 15.16
N VAL A 51 -14.11 2.10 14.76
CA VAL A 51 -12.99 1.43 14.12
C VAL A 51 -11.78 1.46 15.06
N PRO A 52 -11.39 0.33 15.67
CA PRO A 52 -10.18 0.26 16.47
C PRO A 52 -8.96 0.73 15.69
N PHE A 53 -8.23 1.69 16.25
CA PHE A 53 -7.03 2.26 15.64
C PHE A 53 -5.89 2.36 16.63
N VAL A 54 -4.70 1.95 16.22
CA VAL A 54 -3.47 2.08 17.00
C VAL A 54 -2.42 2.85 16.18
N LYS A 55 -2.05 4.01 16.69
CA LYS A 55 -0.98 4.82 16.09
C LYS A 55 0.39 4.28 16.47
N ILE A 56 0.98 3.48 15.62
CA ILE A 56 2.36 2.98 15.76
C ILE A 56 3.05 2.88 14.41
N ASP A 57 4.37 2.93 14.45
CA ASP A 57 5.20 2.48 13.35
C ASP A 57 5.39 0.96 13.47
N ILE A 58 5.05 0.21 12.43
CA ILE A 58 5.14 -1.26 12.45
C ILE A 58 6.58 -1.78 12.57
N ARG A 59 7.59 -0.95 12.31
CA ARG A 59 9.01 -1.23 12.60
C ARG A 59 9.30 -1.30 14.10
N ASN A 60 8.45 -0.69 14.92
CA ASN A 60 8.52 -0.84 16.37
C ASN A 60 7.94 -2.21 16.78
N THR A 61 8.76 -3.25 16.64
CA THR A 61 8.36 -4.63 16.92
C THR A 61 7.74 -4.83 18.32
N PRO A 62 8.25 -4.23 19.42
CA PRO A 62 7.60 -4.33 20.72
C PRO A 62 6.17 -3.76 20.75
N ALA A 63 5.95 -2.62 20.10
CA ALA A 63 4.62 -2.01 20.03
C ALA A 63 3.67 -2.83 19.12
N LEU A 64 4.18 -3.34 18.00
CA LEU A 64 3.42 -4.21 17.12
C LEU A 64 3.01 -5.52 17.81
N ASN A 65 3.91 -6.15 18.56
CA ASN A 65 3.59 -7.35 19.32
C ASN A 65 2.43 -7.13 20.31
N LYS A 66 2.37 -5.98 20.97
CA LYS A 66 1.25 -5.63 21.87
C LYS A 66 -0.08 -5.55 21.11
N VAL A 67 -0.09 -5.07 19.86
CA VAL A 67 -1.31 -5.08 19.03
C VAL A 67 -1.80 -6.51 18.83
N PHE A 68 -0.92 -7.43 18.45
CA PHE A 68 -1.29 -8.82 18.24
C PHE A 68 -1.72 -9.52 19.55
N GLU A 69 -1.16 -9.13 20.70
CA GLU A 69 -1.53 -9.67 22.01
C GLU A 69 -2.87 -9.11 22.51
N GLN A 70 -3.15 -7.83 22.22
CA GLN A 70 -4.35 -7.14 22.67
C GLN A 70 -5.58 -7.48 21.83
N TYR A 71 -5.40 -7.66 20.53
CA TYR A 71 -6.46 -7.91 19.58
C TYR A 71 -6.31 -9.33 19.02
N SER A 72 -7.40 -10.08 18.96
CA SER A 72 -7.41 -11.45 18.39
C SER A 72 -7.26 -11.39 16.86
N VAL A 73 -6.04 -11.09 16.40
CA VAL A 73 -5.73 -10.99 14.96
C VAL A 73 -5.68 -12.39 14.35
N GLU A 74 -6.42 -12.60 13.26
CA GLU A 74 -6.50 -13.86 12.51
C GLU A 74 -5.83 -13.76 11.14
N ALA A 75 -5.84 -12.56 10.57
CA ALA A 75 -5.28 -12.28 9.26
C ALA A 75 -4.73 -10.84 9.19
N VAL A 76 -3.79 -10.62 8.30
CA VAL A 76 -3.18 -9.32 8.07
C VAL A 76 -3.31 -8.92 6.61
N ILE A 77 -3.72 -7.67 6.37
CA ILE A 77 -3.60 -7.01 5.07
C ILE A 77 -2.55 -5.90 5.21
N HIS A 78 -1.43 -6.08 4.52
CA HIS A 78 -0.30 -5.16 4.60
C HIS A 78 -0.35 -4.16 3.45
N ALA A 79 -0.87 -2.95 3.73
CA ALA A 79 -0.97 -1.84 2.80
C ALA A 79 -0.03 -0.67 3.17
N ALA A 80 0.75 -0.79 4.26
CA ALA A 80 1.73 0.21 4.66
C ALA A 80 2.99 0.14 3.78
N GLY A 81 3.52 1.29 3.42
CA GLY A 81 4.77 1.41 2.68
C GLY A 81 4.87 2.70 1.87
N PHE A 82 6.09 3.11 1.56
CA PHE A 82 6.36 4.23 0.66
C PHE A 82 6.25 3.79 -0.79
N LYS A 83 5.68 4.65 -1.66
CA LYS A 83 5.32 4.28 -3.04
C LYS A 83 5.90 5.19 -4.13
N SER A 84 6.67 6.24 -3.79
CA SER A 84 7.15 7.20 -4.78
C SER A 84 8.46 6.75 -5.43
N ILE A 85 8.41 6.47 -6.74
CA ILE A 85 9.59 6.13 -7.55
C ILE A 85 10.64 7.24 -7.48
N GLU A 86 10.23 8.51 -7.60
CA GLU A 86 11.13 9.66 -7.62
C GLU A 86 11.78 9.92 -6.27
N GLU A 87 10.97 9.91 -5.21
CA GLU A 87 11.50 10.14 -3.87
C GLU A 87 12.45 9.02 -3.43
N SER A 88 12.20 7.79 -3.86
CA SER A 88 13.08 6.66 -3.54
C SER A 88 14.50 6.85 -4.06
N ALA A 89 14.65 7.47 -5.23
CA ALA A 89 15.97 7.78 -5.78
C ALA A 89 16.75 8.82 -4.96
N LEU A 90 16.03 9.71 -4.26
CA LEU A 90 16.63 10.74 -3.39
C LEU A 90 16.84 10.24 -1.95
N LYS A 91 16.02 9.27 -1.50
CA LYS A 91 16.00 8.75 -0.13
C LYS A 91 16.01 7.22 -0.09
N PRO A 92 16.99 6.56 -0.68
CA PRO A 92 16.98 5.10 -0.83
C PRO A 92 16.96 4.36 0.50
N LEU A 93 17.68 4.83 1.50
CA LEU A 93 17.75 4.17 2.81
C LEU A 93 16.42 4.20 3.54
N GLU A 94 15.67 5.30 3.44
CA GLU A 94 14.34 5.43 4.01
C GLU A 94 13.38 4.44 3.37
N TYR A 95 13.44 4.25 2.04
CA TYR A 95 12.60 3.30 1.31
C TYR A 95 12.91 1.84 1.66
N TYR A 96 14.18 1.46 1.76
CA TYR A 96 14.53 0.12 2.25
C TYR A 96 14.13 -0.08 3.71
N ASN A 97 14.39 0.91 4.56
CA ASN A 97 14.00 0.82 5.96
C ASN A 97 12.48 0.76 6.15
N ASP A 98 11.72 1.51 5.36
CA ASP A 98 10.25 1.50 5.45
C ASP A 98 9.67 0.21 4.86
N ASN A 99 9.94 -0.09 3.59
CA ASN A 99 9.28 -1.19 2.91
C ASN A 99 9.81 -2.57 3.35
N VAL A 100 11.12 -2.73 3.53
CA VAL A 100 11.72 -4.04 3.86
C VAL A 100 11.69 -4.32 5.36
N SER A 101 12.06 -3.33 6.20
CA SER A 101 12.04 -3.57 7.66
C SER A 101 10.63 -3.69 8.21
N CYS A 102 9.65 -3.00 7.61
CA CYS A 102 8.24 -3.14 7.97
C CYS A 102 7.76 -4.58 7.76
N ILE A 103 8.01 -5.16 6.58
CA ILE A 103 7.57 -6.53 6.31
C ILE A 103 8.27 -7.54 7.21
N MET A 104 9.56 -7.38 7.49
CA MET A 104 10.28 -8.26 8.41
C MET A 104 9.73 -8.18 9.84
N SER A 105 9.41 -6.98 10.34
CA SER A 105 8.80 -6.80 11.66
C SER A 105 7.43 -7.43 11.72
N LEU A 106 6.63 -7.26 10.67
CA LEU A 106 5.29 -7.84 10.59
C LEU A 106 5.32 -9.36 10.58
N LEU A 107 6.15 -9.97 9.73
CA LEU A 107 6.28 -11.42 9.64
C LEU A 107 6.75 -12.04 10.97
N ARG A 108 7.69 -11.40 11.68
CA ARG A 108 8.12 -11.83 13.02
C ARG A 108 6.96 -11.78 14.03
N ALA A 109 6.16 -10.72 14.04
CA ALA A 109 5.01 -10.62 14.92
C ALA A 109 3.97 -11.72 14.61
N MET A 110 3.68 -11.95 13.33
CA MET A 110 2.79 -13.01 12.86
C MET A 110 3.29 -14.40 13.25
N GLN A 111 4.58 -14.69 13.03
CA GLN A 111 5.19 -15.97 13.44
C GLN A 111 5.07 -16.20 14.95
N ARG A 112 5.38 -15.18 15.75
CA ARG A 112 5.32 -15.25 17.22
C ARG A 112 3.93 -15.56 17.76
N THR A 113 2.90 -15.04 17.11
CA THR A 113 1.50 -15.13 17.56
C THR A 113 0.71 -16.24 16.87
N GLY A 114 1.33 -16.98 15.94
CA GLY A 114 0.66 -18.06 15.20
C GLY A 114 -0.26 -17.57 14.07
N VAL A 115 -0.29 -16.25 13.76
CA VAL A 115 -1.04 -15.74 12.63
C VAL A 115 -0.31 -16.10 11.33
N ARG A 116 -1.01 -16.76 10.39
CA ARG A 116 -0.41 -17.30 9.15
C ARG A 116 -1.10 -16.81 7.87
N THR A 117 -2.10 -15.95 7.98
CA THR A 117 -2.81 -15.42 6.81
C THR A 117 -2.35 -14.00 6.52
N LEU A 118 -1.74 -13.77 5.35
CA LEU A 118 -1.21 -12.47 4.91
C LEU A 118 -1.67 -12.15 3.48
N ILE A 119 -2.21 -10.95 3.30
CA ILE A 119 -2.34 -10.32 1.99
C ILE A 119 -1.35 -9.14 1.95
N HIS A 120 -0.39 -9.19 1.03
CA HIS A 120 0.58 -8.12 0.83
C HIS A 120 0.29 -7.34 -0.44
N LEU A 121 0.18 -6.01 -0.32
CA LEU A 121 0.01 -5.14 -1.47
C LEU A 121 1.38 -4.76 -2.05
N SER A 122 1.72 -5.40 -3.14
CA SER A 122 2.89 -5.13 -3.96
C SER A 122 2.51 -4.24 -5.17
N SER A 123 3.37 -4.14 -6.14
CA SER A 123 3.20 -3.26 -7.30
C SER A 123 3.61 -3.94 -8.61
N LEU A 124 2.92 -3.65 -9.71
CA LEU A 124 3.36 -4.01 -11.06
C LEU A 124 4.77 -3.47 -11.39
N ALA A 125 5.22 -2.46 -10.65
CA ALA A 125 6.57 -1.91 -10.83
C ALA A 125 7.69 -2.94 -10.61
N VAL A 126 7.44 -4.08 -9.92
CA VAL A 126 8.42 -5.16 -9.73
C VAL A 126 8.92 -5.77 -11.04
N TYR A 127 8.12 -5.66 -12.10
CA TYR A 127 8.50 -6.11 -13.45
C TYR A 127 9.40 -5.11 -14.19
N GLY A 128 9.60 -3.90 -13.63
CA GLY A 128 10.34 -2.82 -14.30
C GLY A 128 9.64 -2.35 -15.57
N GLN A 129 10.43 -1.96 -16.58
CA GLN A 129 9.90 -1.65 -17.91
C GLN A 129 9.76 -2.95 -18.71
N SER A 130 8.57 -3.23 -19.18
CA SER A 130 8.27 -4.36 -20.05
C SER A 130 7.48 -3.88 -21.26
N SER A 131 7.79 -4.41 -22.44
CA SER A 131 7.03 -4.20 -23.67
C SER A 131 6.03 -5.34 -23.93
N SER A 132 6.01 -6.37 -23.08
CA SER A 132 5.12 -7.52 -23.20
C SER A 132 3.96 -7.42 -22.19
N THR A 133 2.90 -8.19 -22.45
CA THR A 133 1.82 -8.40 -21.50
C THR A 133 2.39 -9.01 -20.21
N LEU A 134 2.08 -8.40 -19.08
CA LEU A 134 2.54 -8.87 -17.77
C LEU A 134 1.76 -10.11 -17.35
N SER A 135 2.45 -11.03 -16.69
CA SER A 135 1.85 -12.17 -15.99
C SER A 135 2.58 -12.43 -14.68
N GLU A 136 1.93 -13.12 -13.75
CA GLU A 136 2.46 -13.40 -12.41
C GLU A 136 3.71 -14.28 -12.43
N GLU A 137 3.89 -15.06 -13.49
CA GLU A 137 5.04 -15.96 -13.67
C GLU A 137 6.27 -15.27 -14.24
N MET A 138 6.13 -14.02 -14.70
CA MET A 138 7.28 -13.27 -15.21
C MET A 138 8.29 -13.00 -14.09
N PRO A 139 9.60 -13.17 -14.39
CA PRO A 139 10.64 -12.87 -13.42
C PRO A 139 10.70 -11.37 -13.11
N PHE A 140 11.20 -11.04 -11.94
CA PHE A 140 11.51 -9.65 -11.59
C PHE A 140 12.59 -9.08 -12.49
N ASN A 141 12.46 -7.81 -12.83
CA ASN A 141 13.54 -7.09 -13.51
C ASN A 141 14.47 -6.43 -12.49
N TYR A 142 15.47 -7.16 -12.03
CA TYR A 142 16.47 -6.67 -11.08
C TYR A 142 17.43 -5.62 -11.66
N SER A 143 17.49 -5.49 -12.98
CA SER A 143 18.35 -4.52 -13.65
C SER A 143 17.81 -3.10 -13.60
N TYR A 144 16.55 -2.91 -13.21
CA TYR A 144 15.96 -1.58 -13.11
C TYR A 144 16.45 -0.86 -11.84
N PRO A 145 17.21 0.24 -11.95
CA PRO A 145 17.95 0.82 -10.84
C PRO A 145 17.07 1.77 -10.00
N ASN A 146 15.94 1.30 -9.46
CA ASN A 146 15.08 2.13 -8.62
C ASN A 146 14.90 1.53 -7.21
N PRO A 147 15.18 2.28 -6.13
CA PRO A 147 15.10 1.77 -4.76
C PRO A 147 13.71 1.32 -4.33
N TYR A 148 12.64 2.03 -4.75
CA TYR A 148 11.27 1.60 -4.46
C TYR A 148 10.99 0.23 -5.07
N ILE A 149 11.29 0.05 -6.36
CA ILE A 149 11.07 -1.20 -7.07
C ILE A 149 11.84 -2.34 -6.41
N LYS A 150 13.12 -2.11 -6.12
CA LYS A 150 13.96 -3.10 -5.42
C LYS A 150 13.45 -3.44 -4.03
N SER A 151 12.94 -2.46 -3.28
CA SER A 151 12.37 -2.72 -1.95
C SER A 151 11.10 -3.58 -2.02
N GLN A 152 10.27 -3.42 -3.05
CA GLN A 152 9.10 -4.27 -3.28
C GLN A 152 9.51 -5.69 -3.71
N GLN A 153 10.49 -5.82 -4.61
CA GLN A 153 11.04 -7.13 -4.99
C GLN A 153 11.59 -7.88 -3.78
N MET A 154 12.40 -7.20 -2.95
CA MET A 154 12.94 -7.78 -1.70
C MET A 154 11.84 -8.17 -0.72
N ALA A 155 10.79 -7.36 -0.57
CA ALA A 155 9.66 -7.68 0.29
C ALA A 155 8.94 -8.96 -0.16
N GLU A 156 8.69 -9.11 -1.47
CA GLU A 156 8.08 -10.33 -2.01
C GLU A 156 8.97 -11.56 -1.83
N GLU A 157 10.30 -11.44 -2.01
CA GLU A 157 11.23 -12.54 -1.79
C GLU A 157 11.24 -12.97 -0.31
N ILE A 158 11.34 -12.02 0.62
CA ILE A 158 11.29 -12.31 2.07
C ILE A 158 9.98 -13.02 2.46
N ILE A 159 8.85 -12.58 1.89
CA ILE A 159 7.55 -13.22 2.12
C ILE A 159 7.55 -14.65 1.60
N ARG A 160 8.05 -14.89 0.38
CA ARG A 160 8.11 -16.23 -0.23
C ARG A 160 9.04 -17.16 0.56
N ASP A 161 10.22 -16.69 0.93
CA ASP A 161 11.17 -17.48 1.75
C ASP A 161 10.55 -17.83 3.11
N THR A 162 9.82 -16.88 3.71
CA THR A 162 9.11 -17.12 4.97
C THR A 162 8.01 -18.16 4.79
N ALA A 163 7.25 -18.11 3.71
CA ALA A 163 6.19 -19.07 3.42
C ALA A 163 6.70 -20.50 3.27
N LEU A 164 7.92 -20.68 2.78
CA LEU A 164 8.54 -22.00 2.63
C LEU A 164 8.92 -22.66 3.98
N THR A 165 8.98 -21.89 5.06
CA THR A 165 9.36 -22.43 6.39
C THR A 165 8.23 -23.16 7.10
N ASP A 166 6.98 -22.97 6.71
CA ASP A 166 5.81 -23.51 7.39
C ASP A 166 4.62 -23.62 6.41
N SER A 167 4.09 -24.82 6.21
CA SER A 167 2.99 -25.08 5.28
C SER A 167 1.65 -24.48 5.70
N GLU A 168 1.53 -23.95 6.92
CA GLU A 168 0.32 -23.27 7.39
C GLU A 168 0.17 -21.84 6.86
N TRP A 169 1.23 -21.28 6.29
CA TRP A 169 1.14 -19.96 5.68
C TRP A 169 0.14 -19.91 4.52
N LYS A 170 -0.76 -18.95 4.57
CA LYS A 170 -1.72 -18.59 3.53
C LYS A 170 -1.42 -17.17 3.09
N ILE A 171 -0.69 -17.04 1.99
CA ILE A 171 -0.19 -15.74 1.53
C ILE A 171 -0.71 -15.45 0.14
N ALA A 172 -1.21 -14.22 -0.03
CA ALA A 172 -1.47 -13.62 -1.34
C ALA A 172 -0.63 -12.36 -1.50
N ILE A 173 0.02 -12.22 -2.65
CA ILE A 173 0.77 -11.02 -3.03
C ILE A 173 0.04 -10.38 -4.20
N LEU A 174 -0.50 -9.18 -4.00
CA LEU A 174 -1.27 -8.45 -5.01
C LEU A 174 -0.37 -7.38 -5.64
N ARG A 175 0.04 -7.57 -6.88
CA ARG A 175 0.83 -6.61 -7.66
C ARG A 175 -0.09 -5.60 -8.32
N LEU A 176 -0.37 -4.52 -7.62
CA LEU A 176 -1.33 -3.51 -8.04
C LEU A 176 -0.77 -2.61 -9.14
N SER A 177 -1.64 -2.22 -10.09
CA SER A 177 -1.39 -1.14 -11.03
C SER A 177 -1.52 0.24 -10.35
N ASN A 178 -1.61 1.33 -11.10
CA ASN A 178 -1.94 2.63 -10.51
C ASN A 178 -3.40 2.62 -10.04
N ILE A 179 -3.61 2.95 -8.78
CA ILE A 179 -4.95 3.03 -8.20
C ILE A 179 -5.45 4.47 -8.30
N ALA A 180 -6.71 4.62 -8.72
CA ALA A 180 -7.40 5.90 -8.83
C ALA A 180 -8.85 5.78 -8.38
N GLY A 181 -9.52 6.89 -8.20
CA GLY A 181 -10.93 6.93 -7.81
C GLY A 181 -11.16 7.32 -6.36
N ALA A 182 -12.38 7.18 -5.92
CA ALA A 182 -12.82 7.46 -4.55
C ALA A 182 -14.07 6.65 -4.24
N PHE A 183 -14.39 6.49 -2.95
CA PHE A 183 -15.66 5.96 -2.51
C PHE A 183 -16.81 6.93 -2.90
N GLU A 184 -18.02 6.43 -2.96
CA GLU A 184 -19.23 7.14 -3.37
C GLU A 184 -19.27 8.60 -2.85
N HIS A 185 -19.65 9.52 -3.74
CA HIS A 185 -19.71 10.96 -3.47
C HIS A 185 -18.40 11.58 -2.96
N ALA A 186 -17.25 10.92 -3.20
CA ALA A 186 -15.91 11.37 -2.80
C ALA A 186 -15.74 11.63 -1.29
N VAL A 187 -16.52 10.98 -0.45
CA VAL A 187 -16.41 11.11 1.01
C VAL A 187 -15.12 10.48 1.52
N LEU A 188 -14.67 9.38 0.87
CA LEU A 188 -13.38 8.76 1.13
C LEU A 188 -12.58 8.69 -0.18
N GLY A 189 -11.35 9.17 -0.17
CA GLY A 189 -10.48 9.22 -1.34
C GLY A 189 -9.01 9.36 -0.97
N GLU A 190 -8.15 9.59 -1.97
CA GLU A 190 -6.72 9.80 -1.71
C GLU A 190 -6.52 11.08 -0.90
N PHE A 191 -5.93 10.94 0.31
CA PHE A 191 -5.44 12.10 1.05
C PHE A 191 -4.23 12.65 0.32
N VAL A 192 -4.37 13.87 -0.15
CA VAL A 192 -3.33 14.52 -0.95
C VAL A 192 -2.51 15.41 -0.04
N ALA A 193 -1.23 15.07 0.13
CA ALA A 193 -0.26 15.97 0.74
C ALA A 193 -0.20 17.30 -0.04
N PRO A 194 0.28 18.41 0.55
CA PRO A 194 0.29 19.72 -0.09
C PRO A 194 0.91 19.76 -1.50
N LEU A 195 1.78 18.81 -1.81
CA LEU A 195 2.44 18.67 -3.12
C LEU A 195 2.22 17.26 -3.67
N PRO A 196 1.08 16.98 -4.33
CA PRO A 196 0.84 15.69 -4.95
C PRO A 196 1.86 15.41 -6.05
N LYS A 197 2.26 14.14 -6.16
CA LYS A 197 3.20 13.67 -7.20
C LYS A 197 2.53 12.76 -8.23
N ASN A 198 1.37 12.20 -7.89
CA ASN A 198 0.62 11.34 -8.79
C ASN A 198 -0.23 12.15 -9.78
N ILE A 199 -0.39 11.60 -11.00
CA ILE A 199 -1.06 12.29 -12.10
C ILE A 199 -2.52 12.63 -11.79
N ILE A 200 -3.27 11.74 -11.15
CA ILE A 200 -4.69 11.97 -10.86
C ILE A 200 -4.90 13.13 -9.89
N PRO A 201 -4.25 13.19 -8.70
CA PRO A 201 -4.32 14.36 -7.84
C PRO A 201 -3.85 15.66 -8.51
N LEU A 202 -2.81 15.60 -9.34
CA LEU A 202 -2.35 16.78 -10.10
C LEU A 202 -3.42 17.26 -11.08
N ALA A 203 -4.07 16.34 -11.81
CA ALA A 203 -5.15 16.65 -12.75
C ALA A 203 -6.36 17.27 -12.04
N LEU A 204 -6.73 16.75 -10.87
CA LEU A 204 -7.81 17.28 -10.05
C LEU A 204 -7.49 18.69 -9.54
N GLN A 205 -6.25 18.97 -9.14
CA GLN A 205 -5.85 20.33 -8.77
C GLN A 205 -5.93 21.31 -9.94
N ALA A 206 -5.53 20.87 -11.15
CA ALA A 206 -5.65 21.72 -12.36
C ALA A 206 -7.12 21.96 -12.72
N ALA A 207 -7.96 20.92 -12.69
CA ALA A 207 -9.40 21.05 -12.92
C ALA A 207 -10.09 21.97 -11.90
N ALA A 208 -9.65 21.94 -10.63
CA ALA A 208 -10.13 22.82 -9.57
C ALA A 208 -9.50 24.24 -9.61
N LYS A 209 -8.70 24.56 -10.64
CA LYS A 209 -7.98 25.84 -10.78
C LYS A 209 -7.04 26.19 -9.61
N GLN A 210 -6.55 25.16 -8.90
CA GLN A 210 -5.54 25.31 -7.87
C GLN A 210 -4.12 25.28 -8.46
N ARG A 211 -4.03 25.02 -9.78
CA ARG A 211 -2.80 24.92 -10.56
C ARG A 211 -3.11 25.26 -12.02
N ASP A 212 -2.21 25.98 -12.67
CA ASP A 212 -2.44 26.45 -14.06
C ASP A 212 -2.21 25.35 -15.09
N TYR A 213 -1.25 24.44 -14.84
CA TYR A 213 -0.89 23.35 -15.76
C TYR A 213 -0.29 22.15 -15.03
N ILE A 214 -0.17 21.05 -15.76
CA ILE A 214 0.51 19.83 -15.33
C ILE A 214 1.69 19.59 -16.27
N GLU A 215 2.88 19.43 -15.70
CA GLU A 215 4.03 18.95 -16.45
C GLU A 215 3.99 17.44 -16.57
N LEU A 216 3.94 16.92 -17.79
CA LEU A 216 4.06 15.51 -18.08
C LEU A 216 5.49 15.21 -18.51
N ARG A 217 6.11 14.21 -17.88
CA ARG A 217 7.42 13.73 -18.32
C ARG A 217 7.28 13.06 -19.68
N GLN A 218 8.15 13.42 -20.61
CA GLN A 218 8.19 12.77 -21.90
C GLN A 218 8.81 11.38 -21.80
N GLN A 219 8.19 10.40 -22.42
CA GLN A 219 8.77 9.07 -22.67
C GLN A 219 8.84 8.80 -24.17
N ALA A 220 9.93 8.17 -24.61
CA ALA A 220 10.26 8.06 -26.04
C ALA A 220 9.43 7.05 -26.83
N HIS A 221 8.52 6.29 -26.20
CA HIS A 221 7.89 5.12 -26.82
C HIS A 221 6.47 5.31 -27.32
N THR A 222 5.83 6.46 -27.05
CA THR A 222 4.50 6.81 -27.55
C THR A 222 4.59 7.88 -28.65
N LEU A 223 3.61 7.93 -29.56
CA LEU A 223 3.60 8.90 -30.66
C LEU A 223 3.61 10.36 -30.17
N ASP A 224 2.91 10.64 -29.08
CA ASP A 224 2.81 11.96 -28.44
C ASP A 224 3.82 12.16 -27.32
N ARG A 225 4.69 11.16 -27.08
CA ARG A 225 5.70 11.13 -26.01
C ARG A 225 5.12 11.18 -24.59
N THR A 226 3.86 10.86 -24.41
CA THR A 226 3.26 10.71 -23.09
C THR A 226 3.44 9.28 -22.55
N VAL A 227 3.16 9.09 -21.26
CA VAL A 227 3.28 7.79 -20.59
C VAL A 227 1.95 7.06 -20.64
N GLU A 228 1.93 5.85 -21.17
CA GLU A 228 0.79 4.93 -21.02
C GLU A 228 0.87 4.24 -19.65
N ARG A 229 -0.26 4.18 -18.95
CA ARG A 229 -0.38 3.52 -17.64
C ARG A 229 -1.71 2.79 -17.52
N SER A 230 -1.66 1.63 -16.90
CA SER A 230 -2.87 0.95 -16.44
C SER A 230 -3.36 1.56 -15.14
N PHE A 231 -4.67 1.76 -15.04
CA PHE A 231 -5.33 2.21 -13.83
C PHE A 231 -6.39 1.19 -13.41
N LEU A 232 -6.52 1.00 -12.10
CA LEU A 232 -7.57 0.24 -11.46
C LEU A 232 -8.37 1.22 -10.58
N HIS A 233 -9.68 1.15 -10.61
CA HIS A 233 -10.48 1.93 -9.68
C HIS A 233 -10.35 1.37 -8.27
N VAL A 234 -10.30 2.25 -7.27
CA VAL A 234 -10.05 1.84 -5.88
C VAL A 234 -11.15 0.94 -5.29
N LEU A 235 -12.32 0.89 -5.90
CA LEU A 235 -13.44 0.02 -5.51
C LEU A 235 -13.44 -1.35 -6.21
N ASP A 236 -12.61 -1.55 -7.23
CA ASP A 236 -12.45 -2.84 -7.93
C ASP A 236 -11.47 -3.74 -7.17
#